data_72a10fc2169adb0787fffcb7d9d360ee
#
_entry.id   72a10fc2169adb0787fffcb7d9d360ee
#
_cell.length_a   1.000
_cell.length_b   1.000
_cell.length_c   1.000
_cell.angle_alpha   90.00
_cell.angle_beta   90.00
_cell.angle_gamma   90.00
#
_symmetry.space_group_name_H-M   'P 1'
#
loop_
_entity.id
_entity.type
_entity.pdbx_description
1 polymer ?
#
loop_
_entity_poly.entity_id
_entity_poly.type
_entity_poly.pdbx_seq_one_letter_code
_entity_poly.pdbx_strand_id
1 'polypeptide(L)'
;KSTIDDKVQEKAQAAGKISWTLDNKPLSEWKTWDMETGTLSKDPFLTITETANGNDLDLHIDVQDLFGEDLSLRSPNNIRRTYRNYIGNHELVGTNADLGVTINKTLVFRPYQDYHTHEEMLAAIEKSKEEAKPDRLVQLETLGKSAQGRDMKMGIVSKDQASIDHYLSSTNPTALTKPSEMLAALKDKTLDYKLPVLVHNTHADEQPGIDIITGLFNTFATKEKVTFNTTDEAGNAKTVTLDIPTLLNKFIFLFDFTENPDGDALNLRALANGLDPNRDA
;
A
#
# COMPACT_ATOMS: atom_id res chain seq x y z
N LYS A 1 -11.65 -2.67 -13.28
CA LYS A 1 -13.14 -2.67 -13.34
C LYS A 1 -13.68 -3.23 -12.05
N SER A 2 -14.71 -2.60 -11.51
CA SER A 2 -15.40 -3.08 -10.32
C SER A 2 -16.90 -2.90 -10.49
N THR A 3 -17.67 -3.71 -9.77
CA THR A 3 -19.12 -3.65 -9.73
C THR A 3 -19.56 -3.50 -8.29
N ILE A 4 -20.57 -2.65 -8.07
CA ILE A 4 -21.15 -2.41 -6.75
C ILE A 4 -22.66 -2.59 -6.90
N ASP A 5 -23.23 -3.48 -6.08
CA ASP A 5 -24.67 -3.63 -5.94
C ASP A 5 -25.14 -2.93 -4.67
N ASP A 6 -26.19 -2.14 -4.80
CA ASP A 6 -26.78 -1.40 -3.69
C ASP A 6 -28.30 -1.44 -3.74
N LYS A 7 -28.94 -1.18 -2.61
CA LYS A 7 -30.40 -1.23 -2.50
C LYS A 7 -30.93 0.01 -1.77
N VAL A 8 -31.90 0.68 -2.41
CA VAL A 8 -32.56 1.85 -1.84
C VAL A 8 -34.02 1.52 -1.56
N GLN A 9 -34.38 1.51 -0.29
CA GLN A 9 -35.71 1.11 0.18
C GLN A 9 -36.78 2.10 -0.24
N GLU A 10 -38.00 1.59 -0.55
CA GLU A 10 -39.20 2.36 -0.89
C GLU A 10 -39.06 3.32 -2.06
N LYS A 11 -38.18 3.01 -3.03
CA LYS A 11 -37.86 3.89 -4.15
C LYS A 11 -38.04 3.26 -5.54
N ALA A 12 -38.70 2.10 -5.61
CA ALA A 12 -38.89 1.38 -6.87
C ALA A 12 -39.49 2.25 -8.00
N GLN A 13 -40.41 3.18 -7.67
CA GLN A 13 -41.02 4.09 -8.61
C GLN A 13 -40.07 5.10 -9.24
N ALA A 14 -38.88 5.26 -8.68
CA ALA A 14 -37.85 6.16 -9.19
C ALA A 14 -36.94 5.51 -10.26
N ALA A 15 -37.11 4.22 -10.57
CA ALA A 15 -36.32 3.53 -11.58
C ALA A 15 -36.36 4.25 -12.93
N GLY A 16 -35.17 4.52 -13.49
CA GLY A 16 -35.00 5.22 -14.75
C GLY A 16 -35.33 6.74 -14.74
N LYS A 17 -35.54 7.32 -13.56
CA LYS A 17 -35.90 8.73 -13.38
C LYS A 17 -34.96 9.52 -12.51
N ILE A 18 -33.83 8.92 -12.10
CA ILE A 18 -32.85 9.56 -11.25
C ILE A 18 -31.78 10.21 -12.10
N SER A 19 -31.46 11.47 -11.77
CA SER A 19 -30.30 12.16 -12.31
C SER A 19 -29.09 11.93 -11.41
N TRP A 20 -28.02 11.39 -11.97
CA TRP A 20 -26.82 11.03 -11.25
C TRP A 20 -25.67 12.00 -11.51
N THR A 21 -24.96 12.35 -10.45
CA THR A 21 -23.73 13.12 -10.50
C THR A 21 -22.63 12.42 -9.70
N LEU A 22 -21.38 12.56 -10.12
CA LEU A 22 -20.19 12.21 -9.35
C LEU A 22 -19.43 13.51 -9.08
N ASP A 23 -19.17 13.82 -7.80
CA ASP A 23 -18.55 15.10 -7.37
C ASP A 23 -19.23 16.32 -7.97
N ASN A 24 -20.54 16.34 -7.96
CA ASN A 24 -21.39 17.40 -8.52
C ASN A 24 -21.32 17.57 -10.06
N LYS A 25 -20.65 16.67 -10.79
CA LYS A 25 -20.63 16.66 -12.26
C LYS A 25 -21.52 15.54 -12.81
N PRO A 26 -22.29 15.76 -13.87
CA PRO A 26 -23.05 14.70 -14.53
C PRO A 26 -22.17 13.52 -14.93
N LEU A 27 -22.69 12.28 -14.82
CA LEU A 27 -21.92 11.09 -15.20
C LEU A 27 -21.47 11.12 -16.67
N SER A 28 -22.20 11.81 -17.54
CA SER A 28 -21.84 11.97 -18.95
C SER A 28 -20.53 12.73 -19.20
N GLU A 29 -20.06 13.50 -18.22
CA GLU A 29 -18.79 14.23 -18.28
C GLU A 29 -17.60 13.39 -17.83
N TRP A 30 -17.84 12.23 -17.20
CA TRP A 30 -16.80 11.31 -16.77
C TRP A 30 -16.60 10.22 -17.82
N LYS A 31 -15.38 10.14 -18.37
CA LYS A 31 -15.02 9.20 -19.44
C LYS A 31 -13.87 8.31 -19.02
N THR A 32 -13.75 7.14 -19.63
CA THR A 32 -12.59 6.27 -19.48
C THR A 32 -11.43 6.78 -20.32
N TRP A 33 -10.22 6.41 -19.93
CA TRP A 33 -9.02 6.60 -20.74
C TRP A 33 -8.82 5.43 -21.69
N ASP A 34 -8.49 5.75 -22.93
CA ASP A 34 -7.95 4.80 -23.89
C ASP A 34 -6.42 4.81 -23.76
N MET A 35 -5.87 3.72 -23.24
CA MET A 35 -4.43 3.58 -23.01
C MET A 35 -3.60 3.47 -24.30
N GLU A 36 -4.21 3.01 -25.39
CA GLU A 36 -3.51 2.88 -26.69
C GLU A 36 -3.29 4.26 -27.32
N THR A 37 -4.30 5.11 -27.24
CA THR A 37 -4.26 6.45 -27.86
C THR A 37 -3.80 7.55 -26.89
N GLY A 38 -3.85 7.31 -25.57
CA GLY A 38 -3.56 8.28 -24.52
C GLY A 38 -4.56 9.43 -24.48
N THR A 39 -5.79 9.18 -24.91
CA THR A 39 -6.89 10.17 -24.96
C THR A 39 -8.12 9.65 -24.23
N LEU A 40 -9.07 10.55 -23.92
CA LEU A 40 -10.37 10.13 -23.40
C LEU A 40 -11.15 9.36 -24.47
N SER A 41 -11.71 8.24 -24.07
CA SER A 41 -12.64 7.47 -24.90
C SER A 41 -14.02 8.14 -24.94
N LYS A 42 -14.92 7.60 -25.75
CA LYS A 42 -16.34 7.98 -25.71
C LYS A 42 -17.13 7.22 -24.65
N ASP A 43 -16.53 6.16 -24.09
CA ASP A 43 -17.19 5.28 -23.15
C ASP A 43 -17.31 5.95 -21.77
N PRO A 44 -18.45 5.75 -21.07
CA PRO A 44 -18.62 6.30 -19.73
C PRO A 44 -17.69 5.62 -18.74
N PHE A 45 -17.15 6.39 -17.79
CA PHE A 45 -16.38 5.85 -16.69
C PHE A 45 -17.24 5.07 -15.70
N LEU A 46 -18.47 5.55 -15.46
CA LEU A 46 -19.40 4.96 -14.52
C LEU A 46 -20.79 4.86 -15.16
N THR A 47 -21.40 3.69 -15.05
CA THR A 47 -22.78 3.45 -15.46
C THR A 47 -23.61 2.90 -14.31
N ILE A 48 -24.87 3.33 -14.23
CA ILE A 48 -25.80 2.87 -13.20
C ILE A 48 -27.01 2.27 -13.89
N THR A 49 -27.31 1.02 -13.56
CA THR A 49 -28.54 0.34 -13.96
C THR A 49 -29.48 0.31 -12.76
N GLU A 50 -30.67 0.82 -12.95
CA GLU A 50 -31.71 0.91 -11.93
C GLU A 50 -32.81 -0.12 -12.22
N THR A 51 -33.13 -0.98 -11.23
CA THR A 51 -34.15 -2.00 -11.36
C THR A 51 -35.14 -1.92 -10.20
N ALA A 52 -36.43 -1.76 -10.53
CA ALA A 52 -37.48 -1.82 -9.51
C ALA A 52 -37.65 -3.26 -8.99
N ASN A 53 -37.65 -3.43 -7.66
CA ASN A 53 -37.78 -4.71 -6.99
C ASN A 53 -38.74 -4.60 -5.79
N GLY A 54 -40.01 -4.93 -6.01
CA GLY A 54 -41.04 -4.71 -5.00
C GLY A 54 -41.24 -3.22 -4.72
N ASN A 55 -40.94 -2.77 -3.49
CA ASN A 55 -40.95 -1.36 -3.09
C ASN A 55 -39.57 -0.73 -3.19
N ASP A 56 -38.54 -1.54 -3.44
CA ASP A 56 -37.14 -1.12 -3.45
C ASP A 56 -36.62 -0.82 -4.84
N LEU A 57 -35.54 -0.05 -4.91
CA LEU A 57 -34.75 0.21 -6.09
C LEU A 57 -33.40 -0.47 -5.95
N ASP A 58 -33.15 -1.49 -6.76
CA ASP A 58 -31.85 -2.13 -6.86
C ASP A 58 -30.96 -1.34 -7.84
N LEU A 59 -29.75 -1.00 -7.40
CA LEU A 59 -28.77 -0.26 -8.18
C LEU A 59 -27.60 -1.20 -8.52
N HIS A 60 -27.29 -1.30 -9.80
CA HIS A 60 -26.09 -1.97 -10.29
C HIS A 60 -25.16 -0.92 -10.87
N ILE A 61 -23.99 -0.72 -10.25
CA ILE A 61 -23.05 0.34 -10.57
C ILE A 61 -21.79 -0.30 -11.16
N ASP A 62 -21.56 -0.07 -12.46
CA ASP A 62 -20.33 -0.49 -13.13
C ASP A 62 -19.34 0.65 -13.16
N VAL A 63 -18.13 0.40 -12.64
CA VAL A 63 -17.02 1.34 -12.62
C VAL A 63 -15.91 0.81 -13.53
N GLN A 64 -15.48 1.60 -14.49
CA GLN A 64 -14.42 1.25 -15.42
C GLN A 64 -13.03 1.55 -14.82
N ASP A 65 -12.01 0.93 -15.41
CA ASP A 65 -10.64 1.29 -15.12
C ASP A 65 -10.31 2.64 -15.77
N LEU A 66 -9.44 3.39 -15.18
CA LEU A 66 -8.91 4.65 -15.69
C LEU A 66 -10.02 5.61 -16.15
N PHE A 67 -10.17 6.66 -15.44
CA PHE A 67 -11.12 7.72 -15.71
C PHE A 67 -10.42 9.06 -15.82
N GLY A 68 -11.08 10.04 -16.41
CA GLY A 68 -10.50 11.37 -16.51
C GLY A 68 -11.48 12.39 -17.07
N GLU A 69 -11.06 13.62 -16.96
CA GLU A 69 -11.57 14.74 -17.70
C GLU A 69 -10.73 14.92 -18.97
N ASP A 70 -11.16 15.77 -19.90
CA ASP A 70 -10.39 16.08 -21.11
C ASP A 70 -9.16 16.94 -20.75
N LEU A 71 -8.10 16.28 -20.40
CA LEU A 71 -6.85 16.90 -19.95
C LEU A 71 -5.74 16.89 -21.01
N SER A 72 -6.02 16.46 -22.24
CA SER A 72 -5.04 16.36 -23.33
C SER A 72 -3.74 15.64 -22.95
N LEU A 73 -3.82 14.63 -22.12
CA LEU A 73 -2.64 13.93 -21.60
C LEU A 73 -2.13 12.92 -22.61
N ARG A 74 -0.99 13.19 -23.20
CA ARG A 74 -0.35 12.35 -24.23
C ARG A 74 0.77 11.45 -23.72
N SER A 75 1.04 11.41 -22.42
CA SER A 75 2.10 10.59 -21.90
C SER A 75 1.69 9.83 -20.63
N PRO A 76 2.16 8.57 -20.44
CA PRO A 76 1.90 7.81 -19.23
C PRO A 76 2.33 8.55 -17.94
N ASN A 77 3.42 9.33 -18.00
CA ASN A 77 3.88 10.12 -16.86
C ASN A 77 2.90 11.24 -16.51
N ASN A 78 2.29 11.90 -17.51
CA ASN A 78 1.29 12.92 -17.27
C ASN A 78 0.01 12.31 -16.70
N ILE A 79 -0.40 11.14 -17.20
CA ILE A 79 -1.54 10.39 -16.65
C ILE A 79 -1.28 10.11 -15.17
N ARG A 80 -0.13 9.56 -14.79
CA ARG A 80 0.24 9.29 -13.39
C ARG A 80 0.20 10.53 -12.51
N ARG A 81 0.65 11.68 -13.00
CA ARG A 81 0.60 12.93 -12.24
C ARG A 81 -0.81 13.44 -12.04
N THR A 82 -1.73 13.14 -12.91
CA THR A 82 -3.10 13.68 -12.89
C THR A 82 -4.05 12.75 -12.15
N TYR A 83 -3.98 11.43 -12.33
CA TYR A 83 -4.96 10.53 -11.73
C TYR A 83 -4.89 10.53 -10.19
N ARG A 84 -3.77 10.94 -9.59
CA ARG A 84 -3.66 11.15 -8.14
C ARG A 84 -4.74 12.08 -7.58
N ASN A 85 -5.23 13.01 -8.38
CA ASN A 85 -6.28 13.93 -7.97
C ASN A 85 -7.63 13.23 -7.83
N TYR A 86 -7.73 12.00 -8.34
CA TYR A 86 -8.92 11.18 -8.31
C TYR A 86 -8.83 10.01 -7.31
N ILE A 87 -7.71 9.87 -6.62
CA ILE A 87 -7.57 8.91 -5.52
C ILE A 87 -8.26 9.48 -4.27
N GLY A 88 -9.09 8.66 -3.64
CA GLY A 88 -9.80 9.04 -2.42
C GLY A 88 -11.30 8.87 -2.54
N ASN A 89 -12.03 9.63 -1.73
CA ASN A 89 -13.48 9.56 -1.65
C ASN A 89 -14.12 10.46 -2.70
N HIS A 90 -15.09 9.89 -3.42
CA HIS A 90 -15.90 10.58 -4.42
C HIS A 90 -17.38 10.40 -4.10
N GLU A 91 -18.16 11.48 -4.18
CA GLU A 91 -19.57 11.47 -3.83
C GLU A 91 -20.44 11.23 -5.06
N LEU A 92 -21.07 10.04 -5.09
CA LEU A 92 -22.10 9.70 -6.07
C LEU A 92 -23.46 10.13 -5.50
N VAL A 93 -24.13 11.02 -6.21
CA VAL A 93 -25.45 11.56 -5.79
C VAL A 93 -26.48 11.34 -6.86
N GLY A 94 -27.59 10.68 -6.50
CA GLY A 94 -28.75 10.49 -7.32
C GLY A 94 -29.92 11.34 -6.84
N THR A 95 -30.56 12.10 -7.72
CA THR A 95 -31.67 12.97 -7.34
C THR A 95 -32.87 12.86 -8.30
N ASN A 96 -34.07 12.89 -7.71
CA ASN A 96 -35.31 13.15 -8.41
C ASN A 96 -36.23 13.97 -7.49
N ALA A 97 -36.35 15.27 -7.79
CA ALA A 97 -37.11 16.20 -6.95
C ALA A 97 -38.63 15.88 -6.93
N ASP A 98 -39.21 15.45 -8.09
CA ASP A 98 -40.64 15.17 -8.24
C ASP A 98 -41.06 13.96 -7.37
N LEU A 99 -40.16 13.01 -7.17
CA LEU A 99 -40.40 11.82 -6.36
C LEU A 99 -39.77 11.91 -4.97
N GLY A 100 -39.17 13.05 -4.63
CA GLY A 100 -38.49 13.25 -3.36
C GLY A 100 -37.35 12.25 -3.11
N VAL A 101 -36.62 11.84 -4.16
CA VAL A 101 -35.51 10.90 -4.07
C VAL A 101 -34.19 11.65 -3.93
N THR A 102 -33.42 11.30 -2.93
CA THR A 102 -31.99 11.65 -2.80
C THR A 102 -31.23 10.42 -2.34
N ILE A 103 -30.21 10.01 -3.09
CA ILE A 103 -29.35 8.89 -2.81
C ILE A 103 -27.92 9.43 -2.74
N ASN A 104 -27.21 9.15 -1.66
CA ASN A 104 -25.81 9.52 -1.51
C ASN A 104 -24.99 8.26 -1.28
N LYS A 105 -23.90 8.10 -2.03
CA LYS A 105 -22.95 7.01 -1.87
C LYS A 105 -21.54 7.50 -2.05
N THR A 106 -20.69 7.23 -1.09
CA THR A 106 -19.25 7.47 -1.21
C THR A 106 -18.61 6.31 -1.95
N LEU A 107 -17.94 6.60 -3.06
CA LEU A 107 -17.09 5.67 -3.80
C LEU A 107 -15.63 5.94 -3.42
N VAL A 108 -14.90 4.92 -3.02
CA VAL A 108 -13.48 5.04 -2.67
C VAL A 108 -12.66 4.61 -3.89
N PHE A 109 -11.98 5.56 -4.51
CA PHE A 109 -11.10 5.28 -5.65
C PHE A 109 -9.68 5.03 -5.14
N ARG A 110 -9.18 3.85 -5.46
CA ARG A 110 -7.86 3.37 -5.04
C ARG A 110 -6.90 3.38 -6.22
N PRO A 111 -5.59 3.61 -5.98
CA PRO A 111 -4.59 3.53 -7.04
C PRO A 111 -4.45 2.12 -7.62
N TYR A 112 -4.73 1.09 -6.79
CA TYR A 112 -4.63 -0.32 -7.13
C TYR A 112 -5.79 -1.12 -6.55
N GLN A 113 -6.12 -2.21 -7.22
CA GLN A 113 -7.14 -3.15 -6.73
C GLN A 113 -6.59 -4.06 -5.63
N ASP A 114 -5.40 -4.58 -5.79
CA ASP A 114 -4.87 -5.71 -5.02
C ASP A 114 -3.77 -5.35 -4.02
N TYR A 115 -3.22 -4.13 -4.04
CA TYR A 115 -2.22 -3.66 -3.10
C TYR A 115 -2.85 -2.84 -1.97
N HIS A 116 -2.18 -2.81 -0.82
CA HIS A 116 -2.61 -1.96 0.29
C HIS A 116 -2.56 -0.48 -0.09
N THR A 117 -3.54 0.28 0.36
CA THR A 117 -3.39 1.73 0.48
C THR A 117 -2.46 2.04 1.65
N HIS A 118 -1.99 3.28 1.75
CA HIS A 118 -1.14 3.71 2.87
C HIS A 118 -1.79 3.42 4.23
N GLU A 119 -3.07 3.73 4.39
CA GLU A 119 -3.83 3.49 5.62
C GLU A 119 -4.02 2.00 5.91
N GLU A 120 -4.25 1.18 4.88
CA GLU A 120 -4.35 -0.28 5.02
C GLU A 120 -3.01 -0.90 5.41
N MET A 121 -1.89 -0.42 4.84
CA MET A 121 -0.56 -0.82 5.24
C MET A 121 -0.29 -0.49 6.71
N LEU A 122 -0.61 0.74 7.16
CA LEU A 122 -0.48 1.13 8.58
C LEU A 122 -1.32 0.22 9.49
N ALA A 123 -2.55 -0.08 9.13
CA ALA A 123 -3.41 -1.00 9.88
C ALA A 123 -2.84 -2.42 9.92
N ALA A 124 -2.28 -2.90 8.81
CA ALA A 124 -1.70 -4.25 8.71
C ALA A 124 -0.44 -4.40 9.58
N ILE A 125 0.42 -3.38 9.66
CA ILE A 125 1.61 -3.44 10.50
C ILE A 125 1.29 -3.34 12.00
N GLU A 126 0.32 -2.51 12.39
CA GLU A 126 -0.14 -2.47 13.79
C GLU A 126 -0.77 -3.81 14.20
N LYS A 127 -1.62 -4.38 13.37
CA LYS A 127 -2.17 -5.72 13.60
C LYS A 127 -1.08 -6.79 13.73
N SER A 128 -0.05 -6.74 12.89
CA SER A 128 1.07 -7.68 12.95
C SER A 128 1.84 -7.58 14.26
N LYS A 129 1.98 -6.36 14.82
CA LYS A 129 2.58 -6.13 16.15
C LYS A 129 1.69 -6.68 17.27
N GLU A 130 0.37 -6.46 17.20
CA GLU A 130 -0.59 -6.95 18.19
C GLU A 130 -0.64 -8.50 18.23
N GLU A 131 -0.53 -9.14 17.07
CA GLU A 131 -0.55 -10.60 16.91
C GLU A 131 0.84 -11.24 17.06
N ALA A 132 1.85 -10.47 17.45
CA ALA A 132 3.23 -10.93 17.53
C ALA A 132 3.42 -12.12 18.50
N LYS A 133 4.30 -13.05 18.14
CA LYS A 133 4.67 -14.17 19.01
C LYS A 133 5.35 -13.67 20.28
N PRO A 134 5.07 -14.27 21.44
CA PRO A 134 5.63 -13.84 22.72
C PRO A 134 7.12 -14.17 22.89
N ASP A 135 7.70 -14.96 22.00
CA ASP A 135 9.11 -15.40 22.03
C ASP A 135 10.07 -14.40 21.38
N ARG A 136 9.56 -13.25 20.95
CA ARG A 136 10.35 -12.22 20.25
C ARG A 136 9.85 -10.82 20.57
N LEU A 137 10.73 -9.84 20.36
CA LEU A 137 10.39 -8.42 20.44
C LEU A 137 9.95 -7.92 19.07
N VAL A 138 8.76 -7.31 19.01
CA VAL A 138 8.24 -6.64 17.82
C VAL A 138 7.87 -5.21 18.20
N GLN A 139 8.50 -4.24 17.53
CA GLN A 139 8.29 -2.81 17.77
C GLN A 139 7.94 -2.10 16.46
N LEU A 140 7.16 -1.03 16.57
CA LEU A 140 6.94 -0.06 15.52
C LEU A 140 7.42 1.30 16.02
N GLU A 141 8.39 1.86 15.31
CA GLU A 141 8.97 3.17 15.60
C GLU A 141 8.51 4.19 14.58
N THR A 142 8.44 5.44 14.99
CA THR A 142 8.24 6.57 14.09
C THR A 142 9.56 7.30 13.92
N LEU A 143 10.20 7.16 12.76
CA LEU A 143 11.49 7.78 12.46
C LEU A 143 11.38 9.30 12.29
N GLY A 144 10.20 9.77 11.89
CA GLY A 144 9.94 11.17 11.64
C GLY A 144 8.61 11.36 10.93
N LYS A 145 8.44 12.55 10.37
CA LYS A 145 7.26 12.89 9.57
C LYS A 145 7.65 13.34 8.18
N SER A 146 6.83 12.96 7.20
CA SER A 146 6.93 13.46 5.85
C SER A 146 6.60 14.97 5.75
N ALA A 147 6.79 15.56 4.59
CA ALA A 147 6.44 16.96 4.33
C ALA A 147 4.94 17.26 4.52
N GLN A 148 4.06 16.27 4.33
CA GLN A 148 2.62 16.39 4.56
C GLN A 148 2.18 15.90 5.95
N GLY A 149 3.13 15.60 6.84
CA GLY A 149 2.88 15.24 8.23
C GLY A 149 2.55 13.76 8.49
N ARG A 150 2.69 12.87 7.49
CA ARG A 150 2.51 11.42 7.66
C ARG A 150 3.68 10.82 8.42
N ASP A 151 3.42 9.83 9.25
CA ASP A 151 4.45 9.12 9.99
C ASP A 151 5.29 8.23 9.05
N MET A 152 6.61 8.34 9.19
CA MET A 152 7.56 7.39 8.59
C MET A 152 7.78 6.26 9.57
N LYS A 153 7.18 5.09 9.30
CA LYS A 153 7.17 3.95 10.21
C LYS A 153 8.27 2.96 9.87
N MET A 154 8.93 2.45 10.93
CA MET A 154 9.86 1.33 10.86
C MET A 154 9.43 0.21 11.79
N GLY A 155 9.35 -1.01 11.27
CA GLY A 155 9.17 -2.22 12.06
C GLY A 155 10.51 -2.78 12.51
N ILE A 156 10.61 -3.23 13.75
CA ILE A 156 11.77 -3.90 14.31
C ILE A 156 11.35 -5.27 14.83
N VAL A 157 12.02 -6.33 14.37
CA VAL A 157 11.84 -7.67 14.90
C VAL A 157 13.20 -8.18 15.39
N SER A 158 13.28 -8.46 16.68
CA SER A 158 14.48 -8.96 17.36
C SER A 158 14.11 -10.08 18.32
N LYS A 159 15.09 -10.85 18.78
CA LYS A 159 14.88 -11.81 19.84
C LYS A 159 14.36 -11.14 21.12
N ASP A 160 15.03 -10.06 21.53
CA ASP A 160 14.77 -9.31 22.77
C ASP A 160 15.43 -7.93 22.71
N GLN A 161 15.18 -7.09 23.70
CA GLN A 161 15.80 -5.77 23.84
C GLN A 161 17.32 -5.89 24.03
N ALA A 162 17.79 -6.89 24.76
CA ALA A 162 19.22 -7.10 24.99
C ALA A 162 19.99 -7.31 23.68
N SER A 163 19.38 -7.91 22.67
CA SER A 163 19.97 -8.05 21.33
C SER A 163 20.18 -6.70 20.64
N ILE A 164 19.23 -5.79 20.76
CA ILE A 164 19.32 -4.43 20.21
C ILE A 164 20.41 -3.65 20.96
N ASP A 165 20.41 -3.71 22.29
CA ASP A 165 21.38 -3.04 23.14
C ASP A 165 22.81 -3.54 22.86
N HIS A 166 22.98 -4.85 22.65
CA HIS A 166 24.26 -5.45 22.27
C HIS A 166 24.75 -4.94 20.90
N TYR A 167 23.86 -4.86 19.92
CA TYR A 167 24.22 -4.29 18.62
C TYR A 167 24.70 -2.84 18.77
N LEU A 168 23.95 -2.00 19.47
CA LEU A 168 24.25 -0.58 19.63
C LEU A 168 25.51 -0.32 20.44
N SER A 169 25.76 -1.09 21.51
CA SER A 169 26.88 -0.87 22.43
C SER A 169 28.18 -1.62 22.07
N SER A 170 28.09 -2.68 21.29
CA SER A 170 29.23 -3.55 20.98
C SER A 170 29.43 -3.73 19.46
N THR A 171 28.50 -4.35 18.76
CA THR A 171 28.70 -4.76 17.36
C THR A 171 28.93 -3.55 16.45
N ASN A 172 28.05 -2.56 16.49
CA ASN A 172 28.15 -1.38 15.64
C ASN A 172 29.39 -0.52 15.92
N PRO A 173 29.74 -0.18 17.18
CA PRO A 173 30.99 0.53 17.48
C PRO A 173 32.23 -0.23 17.03
N THR A 174 32.26 -1.56 17.21
CA THR A 174 33.38 -2.39 16.76
C THR A 174 33.51 -2.41 15.26
N ALA A 175 32.40 -2.53 14.52
CA ALA A 175 32.39 -2.49 13.06
C ALA A 175 32.93 -1.16 12.51
N LEU A 176 32.61 -0.05 13.16
CA LEU A 176 33.01 1.29 12.74
C LEU A 176 34.45 1.63 13.11
N THR A 177 34.93 1.18 14.29
CA THR A 177 36.24 1.61 14.80
C THR A 177 37.32 0.54 14.63
N LYS A 178 36.96 -0.72 14.56
CA LYS A 178 37.88 -1.87 14.52
C LYS A 178 37.46 -2.95 13.50
N PRO A 179 37.22 -2.61 12.24
CA PRO A 179 36.66 -3.54 11.26
C PRO A 179 37.53 -4.80 11.04
N SER A 180 38.88 -4.68 11.16
CA SER A 180 39.78 -5.82 10.99
C SER A 180 39.69 -6.82 12.14
N GLU A 181 39.52 -6.33 13.39
CA GLU A 181 39.30 -7.20 14.55
C GLU A 181 37.95 -7.93 14.42
N MET A 182 36.92 -7.25 14.00
CA MET A 182 35.60 -7.85 13.76
C MET A 182 35.67 -8.93 12.68
N LEU A 183 36.34 -8.66 11.55
CA LEU A 183 36.49 -9.65 10.47
C LEU A 183 37.29 -10.90 10.93
N ALA A 184 38.31 -10.72 11.74
CA ALA A 184 39.07 -11.84 12.31
C ALA A 184 38.16 -12.69 13.22
N ALA A 185 37.45 -12.06 14.17
CA ALA A 185 36.53 -12.73 15.07
C ALA A 185 35.37 -13.45 14.34
N LEU A 186 34.88 -12.89 13.23
CA LEU A 186 33.89 -13.56 12.38
C LEU A 186 34.46 -14.83 11.72
N LYS A 187 35.68 -14.76 11.16
CA LYS A 187 36.36 -15.89 10.55
C LYS A 187 36.61 -17.01 11.56
N ASP A 188 37.04 -16.64 12.76
CA ASP A 188 37.34 -17.57 13.85
C ASP A 188 36.09 -18.05 14.58
N LYS A 189 34.90 -17.53 14.20
CA LYS A 189 33.60 -17.83 14.85
C LYS A 189 33.56 -17.53 16.35
N THR A 190 34.36 -16.57 16.77
CA THR A 190 34.45 -16.14 18.18
C THR A 190 33.60 -14.91 18.48
N LEU A 191 33.11 -14.22 17.44
CA LEU A 191 32.27 -13.04 17.60
C LEU A 191 30.85 -13.46 18.01
N ASP A 192 30.40 -12.99 19.17
CA ASP A 192 28.97 -12.94 19.48
C ASP A 192 28.39 -11.66 18.88
N TYR A 193 27.78 -11.78 17.71
CA TYR A 193 27.31 -10.66 16.93
C TYR A 193 25.79 -10.66 16.79
N LYS A 194 25.23 -9.44 16.72
CA LYS A 194 23.88 -9.19 16.26
C LYS A 194 23.98 -8.31 15.01
N LEU A 195 23.50 -8.79 13.89
CA LEU A 195 23.58 -8.07 12.62
C LEU A 195 22.21 -7.51 12.24
N PRO A 196 22.10 -6.23 11.88
CA PRO A 196 20.88 -5.67 11.34
C PRO A 196 20.70 -6.12 9.89
N VAL A 197 19.47 -6.44 9.54
CA VAL A 197 19.02 -6.69 8.17
C VAL A 197 17.95 -5.67 7.87
N LEU A 198 18.26 -4.70 7.03
CA LEU A 198 17.30 -3.68 6.58
C LEU A 198 16.61 -4.15 5.30
N VAL A 199 15.30 -4.14 5.32
CA VAL A 199 14.43 -4.32 4.15
C VAL A 199 13.66 -3.02 3.96
N HIS A 200 13.83 -2.36 2.82
CA HIS A 200 13.21 -1.05 2.58
C HIS A 200 12.66 -0.90 1.16
N ASN A 201 11.77 0.06 0.97
CA ASN A 201 11.24 0.47 -0.32
C ASN A 201 11.42 1.98 -0.51
N THR A 202 12.27 2.36 -1.48
CA THR A 202 12.62 3.75 -1.72
C THR A 202 11.53 4.52 -2.47
N HIS A 203 10.96 3.90 -3.53
CA HIS A 203 9.98 4.57 -4.36
C HIS A 203 8.56 4.10 -4.06
N ALA A 204 7.72 5.02 -3.68
CA ALA A 204 6.37 4.74 -3.24
C ALA A 204 5.40 4.33 -4.37
N ASP A 205 5.75 4.56 -5.64
CA ASP A 205 5.01 4.05 -6.79
C ASP A 205 5.39 2.61 -7.18
N GLU A 206 6.26 1.98 -6.40
CA GLU A 206 6.67 0.57 -6.54
C GLU A 206 5.94 -0.30 -5.49
N GLN A 207 4.60 -0.31 -5.56
CA GLN A 207 3.71 -0.94 -4.59
C GLN A 207 4.02 -2.40 -4.24
N PRO A 208 4.45 -3.27 -5.18
CA PRO A 208 4.87 -4.61 -4.81
C PRO A 208 5.93 -4.64 -3.71
N GLY A 209 6.83 -3.64 -3.66
CA GLY A 209 7.85 -3.53 -2.62
C GLY A 209 7.26 -3.27 -1.24
N ILE A 210 6.30 -2.36 -1.14
CA ILE A 210 5.62 -2.02 0.12
C ILE A 210 4.85 -3.23 0.66
N ASP A 211 4.10 -3.91 -0.20
CA ASP A 211 3.33 -5.10 0.18
C ASP A 211 4.24 -6.27 0.59
N ILE A 212 5.36 -6.46 -0.11
CA ILE A 212 6.35 -7.49 0.26
C ILE A 212 6.91 -7.19 1.66
N ILE A 213 7.29 -5.95 1.95
CA ILE A 213 7.84 -5.57 3.26
C ILE A 213 6.79 -5.76 4.35
N THR A 214 5.55 -5.33 4.11
CA THR A 214 4.43 -5.51 5.04
C THR A 214 4.16 -7.00 5.31
N GLY A 215 4.14 -7.82 4.28
CA GLY A 215 3.96 -9.27 4.39
C GLY A 215 5.12 -9.98 5.09
N LEU A 216 6.37 -9.54 4.84
CA LEU A 216 7.55 -10.06 5.54
C LEU A 216 7.51 -9.68 7.02
N PHE A 217 7.20 -8.42 7.36
CA PHE A 217 7.05 -8.00 8.75
C PHE A 217 5.99 -8.84 9.47
N ASN A 218 4.82 -9.06 8.88
CA ASN A 218 3.81 -9.95 9.42
C ASN A 218 4.35 -11.37 9.64
N THR A 219 5.07 -11.91 8.66
CA THR A 219 5.65 -13.25 8.75
C THR A 219 6.66 -13.35 9.90
N PHE A 220 7.57 -12.39 10.03
CA PHE A 220 8.57 -12.37 11.08
C PHE A 220 7.97 -12.09 12.46
N ALA A 221 6.90 -11.34 12.55
CA ALA A 221 6.19 -11.07 13.79
C ALA A 221 5.38 -12.28 14.27
N THR A 222 4.67 -12.99 13.37
CA THR A 222 3.59 -13.90 13.74
C THR A 222 3.83 -15.38 13.45
N LYS A 223 4.82 -15.74 12.59
CA LYS A 223 5.09 -17.15 12.20
C LYS A 223 6.32 -17.71 12.87
N GLU A 224 6.40 -19.05 12.94
CA GLU A 224 7.57 -19.78 13.42
C GLU A 224 8.62 -19.94 12.32
N LYS A 225 8.17 -20.07 11.08
CA LYS A 225 9.03 -20.39 9.94
C LYS A 225 8.63 -19.58 8.73
N VAL A 226 9.62 -19.32 7.87
CA VAL A 226 9.41 -18.83 6.51
C VAL A 226 9.91 -19.87 5.51
N THR A 227 9.09 -20.20 4.52
CA THR A 227 9.43 -21.17 3.47
C THR A 227 9.32 -20.49 2.11
N PHE A 228 10.32 -20.66 1.28
CA PHE A 228 10.37 -20.10 -0.06
C PHE A 228 11.09 -21.02 -1.05
N ASN A 229 10.78 -20.88 -2.32
CA ASN A 229 11.45 -21.58 -3.40
C ASN A 229 12.59 -20.72 -3.96
N THR A 230 13.69 -21.36 -4.22
CA THR A 230 14.91 -20.73 -4.80
C THR A 230 15.61 -21.74 -5.69
N THR A 231 16.82 -21.42 -6.13
CA THR A 231 17.71 -22.34 -6.84
C THR A 231 18.99 -22.56 -6.03
N ASP A 232 19.62 -23.72 -6.18
CA ASP A 232 20.97 -23.97 -5.71
C ASP A 232 22.02 -23.32 -6.63
N GLU A 233 23.31 -23.47 -6.28
CA GLU A 233 24.43 -22.93 -7.09
C GLU A 233 24.50 -23.53 -8.50
N ALA A 234 23.91 -24.69 -8.72
CA ALA A 234 23.84 -25.36 -10.02
C ALA A 234 22.55 -24.98 -10.81
N GLY A 235 21.69 -24.13 -10.26
CA GLY A 235 20.44 -23.70 -10.88
C GLY A 235 19.25 -24.64 -10.67
N ASN A 236 19.38 -25.70 -9.85
CA ASN A 236 18.27 -26.62 -9.58
C ASN A 236 17.27 -26.00 -8.59
N ALA A 237 15.99 -26.28 -8.79
CA ALA A 237 14.94 -25.83 -7.89
C ALA A 237 15.16 -26.39 -6.47
N LYS A 238 15.07 -25.49 -5.47
CA LYS A 238 15.26 -25.82 -4.06
C LYS A 238 14.21 -25.09 -3.21
N THR A 239 13.59 -25.82 -2.29
CA THR A 239 12.75 -25.22 -1.25
C THR A 239 13.59 -25.05 0.02
N VAL A 240 13.58 -23.85 0.57
CA VAL A 240 14.27 -23.50 1.81
C VAL A 240 13.24 -23.15 2.86
N THR A 241 13.40 -23.72 4.07
CA THR A 241 12.63 -23.34 5.25
C THR A 241 13.59 -22.81 6.29
N LEU A 242 13.36 -21.60 6.76
CA LEU A 242 14.12 -20.94 7.81
C LEU A 242 13.27 -20.87 9.07
N ASP A 243 13.87 -21.21 10.21
CA ASP A 243 13.29 -21.08 11.52
C ASP A 243 13.54 -19.65 12.04
N ILE A 244 12.45 -18.89 12.29
CA ILE A 244 12.54 -17.47 12.63
C ILE A 244 13.21 -17.26 13.99
N PRO A 245 12.86 -17.98 15.09
CA PRO A 245 13.58 -17.86 16.37
C PRO A 245 15.08 -18.11 16.23
N THR A 246 15.49 -19.07 15.40
CA THR A 246 16.92 -19.33 15.14
C THR A 246 17.59 -18.15 14.44
N LEU A 247 16.94 -17.52 13.46
CA LEU A 247 17.45 -16.32 12.80
C LEU A 247 17.62 -15.16 13.79
N LEU A 248 16.65 -14.95 14.69
CA LEU A 248 16.68 -13.87 15.68
C LEU A 248 17.79 -14.03 16.73
N ASN A 249 18.44 -15.19 16.83
CA ASN A 249 19.64 -15.33 17.65
C ASN A 249 20.84 -14.54 17.11
N LYS A 250 20.85 -14.22 15.80
CA LYS A 250 21.96 -13.54 15.13
C LYS A 250 21.57 -12.24 14.44
N PHE A 251 20.30 -12.09 14.08
CA PHE A 251 19.84 -10.97 13.27
C PHE A 251 18.81 -10.13 14.02
N ILE A 252 18.81 -8.83 13.71
CA ILE A 252 17.77 -7.86 14.02
C ILE A 252 17.21 -7.43 12.68
N PHE A 253 15.92 -7.64 12.45
CA PHE A 253 15.28 -7.25 11.20
C PHE A 253 14.63 -5.88 11.35
N LEU A 254 14.94 -4.99 10.40
CA LEU A 254 14.44 -3.64 10.30
C LEU A 254 13.60 -3.56 9.00
N PHE A 255 12.35 -3.15 9.11
CA PHE A 255 11.42 -3.05 8.01
C PHE A 255 11.04 -1.58 7.82
N ASP A 256 11.65 -0.93 6.85
CA ASP A 256 11.26 0.42 6.42
C ASP A 256 10.21 0.29 5.33
N PHE A 257 8.94 0.46 5.71
CA PHE A 257 7.80 0.19 4.84
C PHE A 257 7.76 1.10 3.65
N THR A 258 8.09 2.38 3.83
CA THR A 258 8.25 3.35 2.75
C THR A 258 9.02 4.58 3.21
N GLU A 259 10.04 4.98 2.45
CA GLU A 259 10.75 6.24 2.66
C GLU A 259 9.92 7.46 2.24
N ASN A 260 8.83 7.24 1.50
CA ASN A 260 7.97 8.28 0.96
C ASN A 260 6.48 8.02 1.26
N PRO A 261 6.02 8.19 2.50
CA PRO A 261 4.61 7.97 2.85
C PRO A 261 3.63 8.91 2.14
N ASP A 262 4.05 10.11 1.73
CA ASP A 262 3.23 11.03 0.93
C ASP A 262 3.03 10.47 -0.48
N GLY A 263 4.09 9.90 -1.06
CA GLY A 263 4.02 9.25 -2.35
C GLY A 263 3.20 7.97 -2.31
N ASP A 264 3.30 7.20 -1.23
CA ASP A 264 2.52 5.97 -1.04
C ASP A 264 1.01 6.26 -1.00
N ALA A 265 0.60 7.25 -0.22
CA ALA A 265 -0.80 7.69 -0.14
C ALA A 265 -1.37 8.17 -1.48
N LEU A 266 -0.52 8.66 -2.40
CA LEU A 266 -0.93 9.26 -3.67
C LEU A 266 -0.40 8.50 -4.90
N ASN A 267 0.27 7.37 -4.70
CA ASN A 267 0.96 6.60 -5.74
C ASN A 267 1.91 7.46 -6.59
N LEU A 268 2.81 8.17 -5.92
CA LEU A 268 3.80 9.03 -6.55
C LEU A 268 5.22 8.59 -6.22
N ARG A 269 6.08 8.63 -7.23
CA ARG A 269 7.51 8.40 -7.05
C ARG A 269 8.17 9.50 -6.23
N ALA A 270 7.88 10.74 -6.59
CA ALA A 270 8.47 11.92 -5.97
C ALA A 270 7.93 12.18 -4.56
N LEU A 271 8.78 12.76 -3.72
CA LEU A 271 8.39 13.37 -2.45
C LEU A 271 7.39 14.51 -2.70
N ALA A 272 6.71 14.98 -1.66
CA ALA A 272 5.76 16.08 -1.76
C ALA A 272 6.36 17.39 -2.32
N ASN A 273 7.67 17.61 -2.15
CA ASN A 273 8.41 18.73 -2.71
C ASN A 273 8.86 18.52 -4.17
N GLY A 274 8.53 17.41 -4.79
CA GLY A 274 8.86 17.07 -6.18
C GLY A 274 10.21 16.40 -6.39
N LEU A 275 11.01 16.19 -5.34
CA LEU A 275 12.31 15.52 -5.44
C LEU A 275 12.16 13.99 -5.52
N ASP A 276 13.02 13.33 -6.29
CA ASP A 276 13.14 11.87 -6.28
C ASP A 276 14.12 11.46 -5.17
N PRO A 277 13.71 10.67 -4.16
CA PRO A 277 14.56 10.31 -3.02
C PRO A 277 15.81 9.52 -3.41
N ASN A 278 15.87 8.98 -4.62
CA ASN A 278 16.99 8.20 -5.12
C ASN A 278 17.73 8.86 -6.32
N ARG A 279 17.47 10.11 -6.64
CA ARG A 279 18.09 10.82 -7.76
C ARG A 279 18.61 12.21 -7.39
N ASP A 280 17.99 12.84 -6.41
CA ASP A 280 18.20 14.26 -6.09
C ASP A 280 18.94 14.45 -4.76
N ALA A 281 19.68 13.41 -4.31
CA ALA A 281 20.47 13.46 -3.08
C ALA A 281 21.85 14.08 -3.29
#